data_b62927f0e22f50880ef7e6db44ebf58d
#
_entry.id   b62927f0e22f50880ef7e6db44ebf58d
#
_cell.length_a   1.000
_cell.length_b   1.000
_cell.length_c   1.000
_cell.angle_alpha   90.00
_cell.angle_beta   90.00
_cell.angle_gamma   90.00
#
_symmetry.space_group_name_H-M   'P 1'
#
loop_
_entity.id
_entity.type
_entity.pdbx_description
1 polymer ?
#
loop_
_entity_poly.entity_id
_entity_poly.type
_entity_poly.pdbx_seq_one_letter_code
_entity_poly.pdbx_strand_id
1 'polypeptide(L)'
;MILSRFLRNKRDILLSLHRDYKTIMNVAKEIKRRIAEFSEDYVFTASDFEIESQNQSAVVKALNRMVKSGEISKLAKGRFYKPRKTQFGELKPSAYQIAKDYIERDGKLIGYITGYSAYNALGLTTQISSYIQIGTNKSRRSVKREKYTISFILQQNPITKKNIDILRILDAIRFIREIPATTPNDACLRLKEIVRDLNDEQREILVKCAIKYTNYVRALCGAILEDIGCNDSLLESIRKTLNGVTEYKLPISESVLPTKQNWKIYEPSRK
;
A
#
# COMPACT_ATOMS: atom_id res chain seq x y z
N MET A 1 44.70 0.07 -52.03
CA MET A 1 43.46 -0.69 -51.61
C MET A 1 43.23 -0.75 -50.12
N ILE A 2 44.24 -0.83 -49.26
CA ILE A 2 44.11 -0.92 -47.79
C ILE A 2 43.63 0.42 -47.17
N LEU A 3 44.16 1.55 -47.61
CA LEU A 3 43.84 2.88 -47.09
C LEU A 3 42.37 3.29 -47.35
N SER A 4 41.82 2.95 -48.51
CA SER A 4 40.43 3.24 -48.86
C SER A 4 39.43 2.43 -48.04
N ARG A 5 39.77 1.20 -47.65
CA ARG A 5 38.97 0.34 -46.81
C ARG A 5 38.95 0.83 -45.32
N PHE A 6 40.09 1.34 -44.84
CA PHE A 6 40.25 1.92 -43.52
C PHE A 6 39.47 3.24 -43.38
N LEU A 7 39.51 4.12 -44.40
CA LEU A 7 38.73 5.37 -44.40
C LEU A 7 37.24 5.14 -44.52
N ARG A 8 36.78 4.14 -45.25
CA ARG A 8 35.39 3.75 -45.36
C ARG A 8 34.88 3.21 -44.01
N ASN A 9 35.64 2.36 -43.35
CA ASN A 9 35.31 1.84 -42.02
C ASN A 9 35.20 2.95 -40.96
N LYS A 10 36.11 3.94 -40.94
CA LYS A 10 36.03 5.12 -40.07
C LYS A 10 34.77 5.96 -40.32
N ARG A 11 34.42 6.17 -41.61
CA ARG A 11 33.23 6.93 -41.99
C ARG A 11 31.94 6.22 -41.55
N ASP A 12 31.85 4.91 -41.71
CA ASP A 12 30.70 4.12 -41.31
C ASP A 12 30.54 4.11 -39.78
N ILE A 13 31.63 4.02 -39.03
CA ILE A 13 31.64 4.14 -37.57
C ILE A 13 31.16 5.54 -37.12
N LEU A 14 31.65 6.62 -37.76
CA LEU A 14 31.22 7.98 -37.44
C LEU A 14 29.73 8.21 -37.75
N LEU A 15 29.23 7.66 -38.86
CA LEU A 15 27.81 7.75 -39.23
C LEU A 15 26.91 6.94 -38.25
N SER A 16 27.35 5.77 -37.80
CA SER A 16 26.63 5.01 -36.79
C SER A 16 26.60 5.75 -35.45
N LEU A 17 27.74 6.28 -35.00
CA LEU A 17 27.82 7.09 -33.75
C LEU A 17 26.94 8.34 -33.81
N HIS A 18 26.89 9.02 -34.97
CA HIS A 18 26.03 10.20 -35.17
C HIS A 18 24.54 9.83 -35.14
N ARG A 19 24.15 8.69 -35.72
CA ARG A 19 22.80 8.16 -35.72
C ARG A 19 22.37 7.79 -34.29
N ASP A 20 23.24 7.08 -33.58
CA ASP A 20 23.02 6.69 -32.19
C ASP A 20 22.88 7.91 -31.27
N TYR A 21 23.75 8.93 -31.47
CA TYR A 21 23.68 10.18 -30.73
C TYR A 21 22.36 10.94 -30.96
N LYS A 22 21.90 11.03 -32.22
CA LYS A 22 20.64 11.67 -32.61
C LYS A 22 19.44 10.93 -32.01
N THR A 23 19.47 9.60 -32.01
CA THR A 23 18.43 8.76 -31.37
C THR A 23 18.39 8.97 -29.87
N ILE A 24 19.55 8.99 -29.21
CA ILE A 24 19.64 9.23 -27.74
C ILE A 24 19.13 10.63 -27.38
N MET A 25 19.45 11.66 -28.18
CA MET A 25 18.96 13.02 -27.99
C MET A 25 17.43 13.11 -28.12
N ASN A 26 16.87 12.46 -29.14
CA ASN A 26 15.41 12.43 -29.35
C ASN A 26 14.70 11.70 -28.19
N VAL A 27 15.23 10.56 -27.74
CA VAL A 27 14.71 9.81 -26.60
C VAL A 27 14.76 10.67 -25.34
N ALA A 28 15.86 11.36 -25.06
CA ALA A 28 15.98 12.21 -23.88
C ALA A 28 14.99 13.39 -23.89
N LYS A 29 14.75 13.99 -25.06
CA LYS A 29 13.78 15.08 -25.23
C LYS A 29 12.34 14.59 -24.98
N GLU A 30 11.99 13.44 -25.51
CA GLU A 30 10.68 12.82 -25.31
C GLU A 30 10.45 12.45 -23.84
N ILE A 31 11.46 11.87 -23.18
CA ILE A 31 11.40 11.56 -21.74
C ILE A 31 11.15 12.83 -20.93
N LYS A 32 11.88 13.92 -21.20
CA LYS A 32 11.67 15.20 -20.50
C LYS A 32 10.25 15.72 -20.69
N ARG A 33 9.74 15.66 -21.91
CA ARG A 33 8.37 16.09 -22.21
C ARG A 33 7.34 15.30 -21.39
N ARG A 34 7.43 13.96 -21.39
CA ARG A 34 6.50 13.10 -20.60
C ARG A 34 6.64 13.30 -19.10
N ILE A 35 7.86 13.47 -18.57
CA ILE A 35 8.05 13.74 -17.13
C ILE A 35 7.42 15.08 -16.74
N ALA A 36 7.42 16.08 -17.63
CA ALA A 36 6.74 17.35 -17.36
C ALA A 36 5.23 17.18 -17.17
N GLU A 37 4.61 16.22 -17.85
CA GLU A 37 3.19 15.87 -17.78
C GLU A 37 2.83 15.04 -16.52
N PHE A 38 3.82 14.37 -15.90
CA PHE A 38 3.58 13.62 -14.67
C PHE A 38 3.28 14.57 -13.51
N SER A 39 2.32 14.15 -12.67
CA SER A 39 2.09 14.83 -11.40
C SER A 39 3.35 14.80 -10.53
N GLU A 40 3.48 15.83 -9.68
CA GLU A 40 4.49 15.82 -8.64
C GLU A 40 4.29 14.58 -7.75
N ASP A 41 5.37 14.01 -7.24
CA ASP A 41 5.44 12.76 -6.48
C ASP A 41 5.13 11.46 -7.25
N TYR A 42 4.71 11.52 -8.53
CA TYR A 42 4.45 10.34 -9.35
C TYR A 42 5.70 9.47 -9.50
N VAL A 43 5.56 8.19 -9.15
CA VAL A 43 6.63 7.20 -9.29
C VAL A 43 6.50 6.47 -10.62
N PHE A 44 7.56 6.49 -11.42
CA PHE A 44 7.62 5.92 -12.76
C PHE A 44 8.85 5.03 -12.96
N THR A 45 8.80 4.23 -14.00
CA THR A 45 9.86 3.32 -14.47
C THR A 45 10.17 3.59 -15.93
N ALA A 46 11.16 2.92 -16.51
CA ALA A 46 11.44 3.02 -17.95
C ALA A 46 10.28 2.54 -18.83
N SER A 47 9.44 1.62 -18.33
CA SER A 47 8.28 1.09 -19.05
C SER A 47 7.15 2.10 -19.25
N ASP A 48 7.07 3.14 -18.41
CA ASP A 48 6.02 4.16 -18.48
C ASP A 48 6.19 5.10 -19.71
N PHE A 49 7.32 5.01 -20.42
CA PHE A 49 7.58 5.86 -21.59
C PHE A 49 7.14 5.26 -22.91
N GLU A 50 6.69 4.01 -22.96
CA GLU A 50 6.22 3.32 -24.19
C GLU A 50 7.19 3.42 -25.39
N ILE A 51 8.47 3.46 -25.10
CA ILE A 51 9.53 3.54 -26.12
C ILE A 51 9.88 2.12 -26.58
N GLU A 52 10.13 1.94 -27.87
CA GLU A 52 10.49 0.65 -28.48
C GLU A 52 11.55 -0.10 -27.67
N SER A 53 11.44 -1.40 -27.58
CA SER A 53 12.28 -2.27 -26.74
C SER A 53 13.79 -2.12 -27.03
N GLN A 54 14.17 -1.90 -28.28
CA GLN A 54 15.55 -1.65 -28.69
C GLN A 54 16.15 -0.37 -28.07
N ASN A 55 15.33 0.60 -27.68
CA ASN A 55 15.73 1.87 -27.10
C ASN A 55 15.63 1.91 -25.56
N GLN A 56 15.20 0.84 -24.92
CA GLN A 56 15.03 0.78 -23.44
C GLN A 56 16.33 1.07 -22.68
N SER A 57 17.47 0.66 -23.20
CA SER A 57 18.78 0.98 -22.59
C SER A 57 19.08 2.48 -22.63
N ALA A 58 18.68 3.17 -23.70
CA ALA A 58 18.82 4.63 -23.85
C ALA A 58 17.92 5.35 -22.86
N VAL A 59 16.67 4.87 -22.65
CA VAL A 59 15.75 5.39 -21.61
C VAL A 59 16.39 5.33 -20.24
N VAL A 60 16.89 4.16 -19.83
CA VAL A 60 17.53 3.97 -18.52
C VAL A 60 18.74 4.89 -18.34
N LYS A 61 19.57 5.04 -19.39
CA LYS A 61 20.73 5.96 -19.37
C LYS A 61 20.29 7.42 -19.23
N ALA A 62 19.24 7.84 -19.94
CA ALA A 62 18.68 9.19 -19.84
C ALA A 62 18.15 9.48 -18.44
N LEU A 63 17.33 8.58 -17.88
CA LEU A 63 16.80 8.71 -16.52
C LEU A 63 17.90 8.80 -15.45
N ASN A 64 18.93 7.95 -15.54
CA ASN A 64 20.06 8.03 -14.61
C ASN A 64 20.87 9.35 -14.77
N ARG A 65 20.94 9.92 -15.96
CA ARG A 65 21.56 11.24 -16.20
C ARG A 65 20.73 12.36 -15.55
N MET A 66 19.39 12.29 -15.70
CA MET A 66 18.47 13.24 -15.06
C MET A 66 18.50 13.16 -13.52
N VAL A 67 18.74 11.98 -12.96
CA VAL A 67 19.01 11.84 -11.52
C VAL A 67 20.30 12.57 -11.12
N LYS A 68 21.38 12.44 -11.92
CA LYS A 68 22.65 13.12 -11.66
C LYS A 68 22.55 14.65 -11.76
N SER A 69 21.70 15.17 -12.66
CA SER A 69 21.42 16.60 -12.78
C SER A 69 20.42 17.14 -11.76
N GLY A 70 19.80 16.28 -10.92
CA GLY A 70 18.81 16.68 -9.92
C GLY A 70 17.44 17.08 -10.49
N GLU A 71 17.18 16.73 -11.77
CA GLU A 71 15.86 16.93 -12.42
C GLU A 71 14.81 15.96 -11.89
N ILE A 72 15.21 14.72 -11.58
CA ILE A 72 14.37 13.70 -10.96
C ILE A 72 15.14 13.02 -9.85
N SER A 73 14.42 12.34 -8.94
CA SER A 73 15.00 11.59 -7.83
C SER A 73 14.79 10.09 -8.01
N LYS A 74 15.70 9.31 -7.44
CA LYS A 74 15.66 7.84 -7.51
C LYS A 74 15.04 7.30 -6.23
N LEU A 75 13.98 6.51 -6.35
CA LEU A 75 13.33 5.84 -5.23
C LEU A 75 13.93 4.45 -4.95
N ALA A 76 14.28 3.70 -6.01
CA ALA A 76 14.86 2.37 -5.95
C ALA A 76 15.49 2.00 -7.29
N LYS A 77 16.07 0.79 -7.43
CA LYS A 77 16.57 0.31 -8.73
C LYS A 77 15.45 0.32 -9.77
N GLY A 78 15.63 1.10 -10.84
CA GLY A 78 14.67 1.25 -11.94
C GLY A 78 13.39 2.03 -11.61
N ARG A 79 13.33 2.70 -10.46
CA ARG A 79 12.17 3.51 -10.04
C ARG A 79 12.61 4.93 -9.75
N PHE A 80 11.90 5.88 -10.33
CA PHE A 80 12.21 7.30 -10.29
C PHE A 80 10.94 8.09 -9.95
N TYR A 81 11.09 9.32 -9.51
CA TYR A 81 9.96 10.22 -9.27
C TYR A 81 10.37 11.67 -9.54
N LYS A 82 9.37 12.51 -9.86
CA LYS A 82 9.53 13.95 -9.96
C LYS A 82 9.42 14.54 -8.56
N PRO A 83 10.51 15.12 -8.01
CA PRO A 83 10.47 15.64 -6.65
C PRO A 83 9.63 16.91 -6.57
N ARG A 84 8.78 17.01 -5.55
CA ARG A 84 8.13 18.25 -5.19
C ARG A 84 9.06 19.05 -4.28
N LYS A 85 9.55 20.17 -4.78
CA LYS A 85 10.42 21.07 -4.03
C LYS A 85 9.60 22.05 -3.21
N THR A 86 9.89 22.17 -1.93
CA THR A 86 9.28 23.15 -1.02
C THR A 86 10.37 23.96 -0.33
N GLN A 87 9.99 25.02 0.36
CA GLN A 87 10.92 25.80 1.21
C GLN A 87 11.58 24.97 2.33
N PHE A 88 10.98 23.83 2.70
CA PHE A 88 11.51 22.90 3.72
C PHE A 88 12.29 21.73 3.11
N GLY A 89 12.53 21.74 1.79
CA GLY A 89 13.24 20.69 1.08
C GLY A 89 12.36 19.88 0.12
N GLU A 90 12.89 18.72 -0.28
CA GLU A 90 12.22 17.82 -1.22
C GLU A 90 11.22 16.91 -0.50
N LEU A 91 9.95 16.94 -0.91
CA LEU A 91 8.94 16.00 -0.44
C LEU A 91 9.08 14.66 -1.16
N LYS A 92 9.04 13.60 -0.37
CA LYS A 92 9.05 12.21 -0.87
C LYS A 92 7.66 11.82 -1.39
N PRO A 93 7.58 10.85 -2.31
CA PRO A 93 6.30 10.32 -2.77
C PRO A 93 5.45 9.76 -1.63
N SER A 94 4.15 9.78 -1.82
CA SER A 94 3.19 9.17 -0.88
C SER A 94 3.39 7.65 -0.76
N ALA A 95 2.95 7.06 0.35
CA ALA A 95 3.01 5.61 0.56
C ALA A 95 2.35 4.84 -0.60
N TYR A 96 1.27 5.38 -1.17
CA TYR A 96 0.60 4.82 -2.34
C TYR A 96 1.54 4.79 -3.55
N GLN A 97 2.18 5.91 -3.89
CA GLN A 97 3.09 6.00 -5.04
C GLN A 97 4.33 5.11 -4.86
N ILE A 98 4.87 5.04 -3.64
CA ILE A 98 6.00 4.18 -3.32
C ILE A 98 5.67 2.70 -3.55
N ALA A 99 4.43 2.28 -3.30
CA ALA A 99 3.99 0.89 -3.32
C ALA A 99 3.02 0.55 -4.46
N LYS A 100 2.77 1.48 -5.39
CA LYS A 100 1.73 1.40 -6.42
C LYS A 100 1.72 0.08 -7.20
N ASP A 101 2.88 -0.44 -7.58
CA ASP A 101 3.02 -1.72 -8.31
C ASP A 101 2.63 -2.97 -7.50
N TYR A 102 2.45 -2.83 -6.19
CA TYR A 102 1.88 -3.87 -5.30
C TYR A 102 0.39 -3.66 -5.02
N ILE A 103 -0.15 -2.50 -5.39
CA ILE A 103 -1.55 -2.13 -5.20
C ILE A 103 -2.33 -2.32 -6.49
N GLU A 104 -1.76 -1.88 -7.61
CA GLU A 104 -2.37 -1.95 -8.93
C GLU A 104 -1.42 -2.55 -9.95
N ARG A 105 -1.97 -3.36 -10.86
CA ARG A 105 -1.27 -3.90 -12.02
C ARG A 105 -2.25 -4.05 -13.19
N ASP A 106 -1.90 -3.50 -14.34
CA ASP A 106 -2.71 -3.58 -15.57
C ASP A 106 -4.17 -3.12 -15.32
N GLY A 107 -4.34 -2.02 -14.58
CA GLY A 107 -5.64 -1.45 -14.22
C GLY A 107 -6.45 -2.27 -13.19
N LYS A 108 -5.89 -3.37 -12.67
CA LYS A 108 -6.54 -4.23 -11.68
C LYS A 108 -5.95 -4.01 -10.29
N LEU A 109 -6.82 -3.95 -9.28
CA LEU A 109 -6.40 -3.97 -7.88
C LEU A 109 -5.86 -5.36 -7.51
N ILE A 110 -4.64 -5.39 -6.96
CA ILE A 110 -3.96 -6.59 -6.49
C ILE A 110 -3.53 -6.49 -5.03
N GLY A 111 -3.72 -5.33 -4.42
CA GLY A 111 -3.41 -5.03 -3.03
C GLY A 111 -4.03 -3.73 -2.55
N TYR A 112 -3.85 -3.43 -1.28
CA TYR A 112 -4.28 -2.17 -0.66
C TYR A 112 -3.35 -1.80 0.49
N ILE A 113 -3.19 -0.50 0.74
CA ILE A 113 -2.43 -0.01 1.90
C ILE A 113 -3.23 -0.26 3.17
N THR A 114 -2.56 -0.85 4.16
CA THR A 114 -3.07 -1.11 5.51
C THR A 114 -2.01 -0.74 6.56
N GLY A 115 -2.14 -1.21 7.80
CA GLY A 115 -1.19 -0.95 8.87
C GLY A 115 -1.09 0.52 9.25
N TYR A 116 0.11 1.01 9.55
CA TYR A 116 0.34 2.37 10.06
C TYR A 116 -0.36 3.48 9.26
N SER A 117 -0.29 3.43 7.92
CA SER A 117 -0.95 4.43 7.07
C SER A 117 -2.47 4.38 7.19
N ALA A 118 -3.05 3.18 7.29
CA ALA A 118 -4.49 2.99 7.50
C ALA A 118 -4.89 3.40 8.92
N TYR A 119 -4.11 3.05 9.95
CA TYR A 119 -4.40 3.42 11.33
C TYR A 119 -4.41 4.93 11.52
N ASN A 120 -3.48 5.65 10.88
CA ASN A 120 -3.47 7.11 10.88
C ASN A 120 -4.72 7.70 10.19
N ALA A 121 -5.10 7.18 9.01
CA ALA A 121 -6.29 7.60 8.29
C ALA A 121 -7.60 7.31 9.07
N LEU A 122 -7.62 6.24 9.87
CA LEU A 122 -8.74 5.89 10.75
C LEU A 122 -8.74 6.69 12.07
N GLY A 123 -7.72 7.51 12.32
CA GLY A 123 -7.58 8.26 13.56
C GLY A 123 -7.20 7.39 14.78
N LEU A 124 -6.62 6.21 14.54
CA LEU A 124 -6.17 5.28 15.59
C LEU A 124 -4.77 5.58 16.10
N THR A 125 -3.98 6.37 15.38
CA THR A 125 -2.63 6.80 15.76
C THR A 125 -2.25 8.11 15.07
N THR A 126 -1.37 8.87 15.67
CA THR A 126 -0.75 10.06 15.06
C THR A 126 0.64 9.78 14.50
N GLN A 127 1.17 8.57 14.71
CA GLN A 127 2.51 8.22 14.25
C GLN A 127 2.59 8.06 12.74
N ILE A 128 3.65 8.66 12.16
CA ILE A 128 4.03 8.47 10.76
C ILE A 128 5.17 7.45 10.72
N SER A 129 5.02 6.41 9.92
CA SER A 129 5.99 5.32 9.83
C SER A 129 6.63 5.23 8.45
N SER A 130 7.90 4.81 8.42
CA SER A 130 8.57 4.38 7.20
C SER A 130 8.21 2.93 6.79
N TYR A 131 7.41 2.24 7.59
CA TYR A 131 6.85 0.94 7.24
C TYR A 131 5.54 1.11 6.48
N ILE A 132 5.48 0.54 5.28
CA ILE A 132 4.29 0.49 4.44
C ILE A 132 3.81 -0.96 4.44
N GLN A 133 2.62 -1.20 4.99
CA GLN A 133 2.00 -2.52 4.98
C GLN A 133 0.96 -2.61 3.88
N ILE A 134 0.96 -3.73 3.14
CA ILE A 134 0.06 -3.96 2.02
C ILE A 134 -0.67 -5.28 2.21
N GLY A 135 -1.99 -5.24 2.22
CA GLY A 135 -2.83 -6.42 2.12
C GLY A 135 -2.82 -6.96 0.69
N THR A 136 -2.51 -8.24 0.50
CA THR A 136 -2.47 -8.92 -0.82
C THR A 136 -3.03 -10.33 -0.73
N ASN A 137 -3.60 -10.84 -1.83
CA ASN A 137 -4.08 -12.23 -1.89
C ASN A 137 -2.94 -13.26 -2.12
N LYS A 138 -1.70 -12.80 -2.28
CA LYS A 138 -0.53 -13.67 -2.45
C LYS A 138 0.54 -13.34 -1.41
N SER A 139 1.10 -14.35 -0.79
CA SER A 139 2.23 -14.18 0.13
C SER A 139 3.44 -13.60 -0.61
N ARG A 140 4.11 -12.61 0.01
CA ARG A 140 5.28 -11.93 -0.53
C ARG A 140 6.30 -11.67 0.57
N ARG A 141 7.58 -11.66 0.20
CA ARG A 141 8.66 -11.22 1.09
C ARG A 141 8.69 -9.69 1.17
N SER A 142 9.08 -9.16 2.32
CA SER A 142 9.30 -7.71 2.50
C SER A 142 10.36 -7.17 1.55
N VAL A 143 10.19 -5.92 1.12
CA VAL A 143 11.07 -5.24 0.16
C VAL A 143 11.47 -3.88 0.74
N LYS A 144 12.72 -3.48 0.56
CA LYS A 144 13.20 -2.14 0.90
C LYS A 144 13.21 -1.23 -0.33
N ARG A 145 12.72 0.00 -0.16
CA ARG A 145 12.79 1.09 -1.15
C ARG A 145 13.28 2.35 -0.44
N GLU A 146 14.56 2.69 -0.63
CA GLU A 146 15.26 3.70 0.18
C GLU A 146 15.08 3.44 1.68
N LYS A 147 14.50 4.43 2.41
CA LYS A 147 14.19 4.34 3.83
C LYS A 147 12.92 3.56 4.15
N TYR A 148 12.12 3.21 3.14
CA TYR A 148 10.83 2.53 3.35
C TYR A 148 11.01 1.02 3.34
N THR A 149 10.35 0.36 4.29
CA THR A 149 10.18 -1.09 4.30
C THR A 149 8.73 -1.41 3.93
N ILE A 150 8.54 -2.09 2.80
CA ILE A 150 7.23 -2.58 2.36
C ILE A 150 7.07 -4.00 2.85
N SER A 151 6.09 -4.24 3.70
CA SER A 151 5.71 -5.56 4.20
C SER A 151 4.34 -5.97 3.67
N PHE A 152 4.04 -7.25 3.69
CA PHE A 152 2.81 -7.80 3.11
C PHE A 152 2.03 -8.60 4.14
N ILE A 153 0.72 -8.39 4.15
CA ILE A 153 -0.24 -9.14 4.96
C ILE A 153 -1.08 -9.97 4.00
N LEU A 154 -1.17 -11.28 4.27
CA LEU A 154 -2.02 -12.17 3.48
C LEU A 154 -3.49 -11.86 3.78
N GLN A 155 -4.23 -11.49 2.73
CA GLN A 155 -5.65 -11.21 2.76
C GLN A 155 -6.41 -12.33 2.07
N GLN A 156 -7.35 -12.96 2.80
CA GLN A 156 -8.17 -14.07 2.30
C GLN A 156 -9.41 -13.59 1.51
N ASN A 157 -9.83 -12.34 1.74
CA ASN A 157 -10.92 -11.75 0.98
C ASN A 157 -10.48 -11.31 -0.41
N PRO A 158 -11.33 -11.37 -1.44
CA PRO A 158 -11.09 -10.68 -2.70
C PRO A 158 -10.90 -9.18 -2.42
N ILE A 159 -9.92 -8.56 -3.11
CA ILE A 159 -9.63 -7.13 -2.95
C ILE A 159 -10.39 -6.37 -4.03
N THR A 160 -11.31 -5.50 -3.63
CA THR A 160 -12.15 -4.69 -4.52
C THR A 160 -12.25 -3.25 -4.00
N LYS A 161 -12.57 -2.30 -4.88
CA LYS A 161 -12.79 -0.90 -4.47
C LYS A 161 -13.88 -0.76 -3.40
N LYS A 162 -14.90 -1.63 -3.41
CA LYS A 162 -16.02 -1.58 -2.47
C LYS A 162 -15.65 -2.04 -1.04
N ASN A 163 -14.64 -2.91 -0.89
CA ASN A 163 -14.33 -3.48 0.42
C ASN A 163 -12.99 -3.06 1.03
N ILE A 164 -12.17 -2.28 0.33
CA ILE A 164 -10.84 -1.88 0.85
C ILE A 164 -10.95 -1.17 2.21
N ASP A 165 -11.88 -0.25 2.39
CA ASP A 165 -12.02 0.49 3.64
C ASP A 165 -12.49 -0.43 4.76
N ILE A 166 -13.37 -1.37 4.46
CA ILE A 166 -13.80 -2.43 5.37
C ILE A 166 -12.63 -3.36 5.77
N LEU A 167 -11.79 -3.73 4.80
CA LEU A 167 -10.61 -4.55 5.08
C LEU A 167 -9.61 -3.81 5.99
N ARG A 168 -9.45 -2.49 5.83
CA ARG A 168 -8.63 -1.65 6.72
C ARG A 168 -9.15 -1.64 8.16
N ILE A 169 -10.47 -1.58 8.34
CA ILE A 169 -11.11 -1.67 9.66
C ILE A 169 -10.84 -3.05 10.27
N LEU A 170 -11.03 -4.13 9.52
CA LEU A 170 -10.78 -5.50 10.00
C LEU A 170 -9.30 -5.76 10.30
N ASP A 171 -8.39 -5.19 9.52
CA ASP A 171 -6.96 -5.25 9.82
C ASP A 171 -6.61 -4.47 11.10
N ALA A 172 -7.25 -3.34 11.35
CA ALA A 172 -7.09 -2.60 12.60
C ALA A 172 -7.62 -3.40 13.80
N ILE A 173 -8.75 -4.07 13.67
CA ILE A 173 -9.26 -5.03 14.67
C ILE A 173 -8.27 -6.18 14.89
N ARG A 174 -7.71 -6.73 13.81
CA ARG A 174 -6.72 -7.82 13.85
C ARG A 174 -5.45 -7.44 14.61
N PHE A 175 -4.97 -6.24 14.41
CA PHE A 175 -3.72 -5.76 15.01
C PHE A 175 -3.94 -4.76 16.15
N ILE A 176 -5.11 -4.77 16.79
CA ILE A 176 -5.51 -3.78 17.81
C ILE A 176 -4.50 -3.63 18.96
N ARG A 177 -3.76 -4.69 19.29
CA ARG A 177 -2.70 -4.67 20.32
C ARG A 177 -1.37 -4.09 19.84
N GLU A 178 -1.22 -3.94 18.53
CA GLU A 178 0.04 -3.54 17.88
C GLU A 178 -0.03 -2.12 17.31
N ILE A 179 -1.18 -1.46 17.44
CA ILE A 179 -1.34 -0.07 16.99
C ILE A 179 -0.50 0.84 17.90
N PRO A 180 0.46 1.59 17.36
CA PRO A 180 1.36 2.39 18.17
C PRO A 180 0.68 3.66 18.70
N ALA A 181 1.19 4.15 19.84
CA ALA A 181 0.75 5.39 20.50
C ALA A 181 -0.76 5.43 20.82
N THR A 182 -1.36 4.26 21.03
CA THR A 182 -2.75 4.11 21.50
C THR A 182 -2.87 2.86 22.38
N THR A 183 -3.88 2.82 23.23
CA THR A 183 -4.21 1.60 23.99
C THR A 183 -5.26 0.79 23.23
N PRO A 184 -5.36 -0.54 23.46
CA PRO A 184 -6.46 -1.34 22.91
C PRO A 184 -7.85 -0.81 23.28
N ASN A 185 -8.00 -0.17 24.45
CA ASN A 185 -9.22 0.48 24.86
C ASN A 185 -9.57 1.68 23.97
N ASP A 186 -8.62 2.59 23.79
CA ASP A 186 -8.84 3.79 22.97
C ASP A 186 -9.06 3.40 21.49
N ALA A 187 -8.29 2.43 21.00
CA ALA A 187 -8.46 1.88 19.66
C ALA A 187 -9.86 1.24 19.49
N CYS A 188 -10.35 0.51 20.50
CA CYS A 188 -11.68 -0.09 20.47
C CYS A 188 -12.77 0.99 20.45
N LEU A 189 -12.67 2.03 21.29
CA LEU A 189 -13.61 3.16 21.28
C LEU A 189 -13.66 3.80 19.88
N ARG A 190 -12.51 4.09 19.30
CA ARG A 190 -12.46 4.68 17.96
C ARG A 190 -13.04 3.75 16.90
N LEU A 191 -12.75 2.46 16.94
CA LEU A 191 -13.32 1.47 16.02
C LEU A 191 -14.84 1.35 16.15
N LYS A 192 -15.40 1.46 17.38
CA LYS A 192 -16.86 1.52 17.61
C LYS A 192 -17.48 2.70 16.88
N GLU A 193 -16.88 3.89 16.98
CA GLU A 193 -17.34 5.09 16.25
C GLU A 193 -17.34 4.84 14.74
N ILE A 194 -16.22 4.37 14.19
CA ILE A 194 -16.07 4.09 12.75
C ILE A 194 -17.13 3.08 12.28
N VAL A 195 -17.36 1.99 13.03
CA VAL A 195 -18.34 0.95 12.66
C VAL A 195 -19.77 1.47 12.80
N ARG A 196 -20.03 2.38 13.76
CA ARG A 196 -21.34 3.04 13.92
C ARG A 196 -21.67 3.92 12.73
N ASP A 197 -20.68 4.60 12.15
CA ASP A 197 -20.84 5.49 11.00
C ASP A 197 -21.03 4.73 9.66
N LEU A 198 -20.80 3.41 9.64
CA LEU A 198 -21.06 2.57 8.46
C LEU A 198 -22.58 2.47 8.20
N ASN A 199 -22.97 2.55 6.93
CA ASN A 199 -24.33 2.23 6.52
C ASN A 199 -24.59 0.72 6.53
N ASP A 200 -25.84 0.30 6.33
CA ASP A 200 -26.23 -1.11 6.42
C ASP A 200 -25.53 -2.00 5.36
N GLU A 201 -25.37 -1.53 4.12
CA GLU A 201 -24.61 -2.26 3.08
C GLU A 201 -23.15 -2.48 3.51
N GLN A 202 -22.54 -1.45 4.08
CA GLN A 202 -21.14 -1.53 4.56
C GLN A 202 -21.00 -2.49 5.75
N ARG A 203 -21.97 -2.51 6.68
CA ARG A 203 -22.02 -3.47 7.81
C ARG A 203 -22.18 -4.90 7.32
N GLU A 204 -23.02 -5.14 6.31
CA GLU A 204 -23.11 -6.46 5.66
C GLU A 204 -21.78 -6.88 5.03
N ILE A 205 -21.09 -5.97 4.32
CA ILE A 205 -19.76 -6.24 3.75
C ILE A 205 -18.76 -6.53 4.87
N LEU A 206 -18.81 -5.78 5.98
CA LEU A 206 -17.96 -5.99 7.16
C LEU A 206 -18.12 -7.41 7.69
N VAL A 207 -19.35 -7.86 7.93
CA VAL A 207 -19.66 -9.22 8.38
C VAL A 207 -19.17 -10.27 7.39
N LYS A 208 -19.51 -10.14 6.10
CA LYS A 208 -19.07 -11.06 5.03
C LYS A 208 -17.54 -11.17 4.95
N CYS A 209 -16.83 -10.06 5.12
CA CYS A 209 -15.37 -10.05 5.13
C CYS A 209 -14.79 -10.61 6.43
N ALA A 210 -15.37 -10.29 7.58
CA ALA A 210 -14.91 -10.73 8.90
C ALA A 210 -14.85 -12.27 9.02
N ILE A 211 -15.79 -12.99 8.42
CA ILE A 211 -15.84 -14.47 8.43
C ILE A 211 -14.53 -15.12 7.93
N LYS A 212 -13.78 -14.44 7.08
CA LYS A 212 -12.49 -14.93 6.58
C LYS A 212 -11.27 -14.53 7.43
N TYR A 213 -11.49 -13.83 8.53
CA TYR A 213 -10.45 -13.50 9.50
C TYR A 213 -10.38 -14.57 10.61
N THR A 214 -9.38 -14.45 11.47
CA THR A 214 -9.20 -15.33 12.64
C THR A 214 -10.34 -15.18 13.64
N ASN A 215 -10.55 -16.21 14.46
CA ASN A 215 -11.70 -16.28 15.38
C ASN A 215 -11.79 -15.06 16.32
N TYR A 216 -10.65 -14.60 16.89
CA TYR A 216 -10.67 -13.44 17.78
C TYR A 216 -11.07 -12.13 17.09
N VAL A 217 -10.74 -11.98 15.79
CA VAL A 217 -11.16 -10.82 14.98
C VAL A 217 -12.66 -10.88 14.75
N ARG A 218 -13.20 -12.06 14.43
CA ARG A 218 -14.65 -12.28 14.29
C ARG A 218 -15.38 -11.98 15.60
N ALA A 219 -14.86 -12.48 16.74
CA ALA A 219 -15.45 -12.24 18.04
C ALA A 219 -15.44 -10.76 18.40
N LEU A 220 -14.31 -10.05 18.21
CA LEU A 220 -14.23 -8.61 18.52
C LEU A 220 -15.11 -7.78 17.59
N CYS A 221 -15.16 -8.12 16.28
CA CYS A 221 -16.05 -7.49 15.32
C CYS A 221 -17.53 -7.66 15.74
N GLY A 222 -17.92 -8.88 16.12
CA GLY A 222 -19.27 -9.17 16.60
C GLY A 222 -19.62 -8.42 17.88
N ALA A 223 -18.69 -8.36 18.84
CA ALA A 223 -18.89 -7.61 20.08
C ALA A 223 -19.08 -6.11 19.81
N ILE A 224 -18.30 -5.53 18.89
CA ILE A 224 -18.47 -4.12 18.49
C ILE A 224 -19.83 -3.90 17.82
N LEU A 225 -20.24 -4.78 16.90
CA LEU A 225 -21.54 -4.69 16.22
C LEU A 225 -22.72 -4.81 17.19
N GLU A 226 -22.64 -5.71 18.17
CA GLU A 226 -23.65 -5.86 19.20
C GLU A 226 -23.73 -4.62 20.09
N ASP A 227 -22.59 -4.05 20.50
CA ASP A 227 -22.52 -2.87 21.36
C ASP A 227 -23.10 -1.60 20.70
N ILE A 228 -23.02 -1.49 19.38
CA ILE A 228 -23.63 -0.38 18.63
C ILE A 228 -25.09 -0.66 18.22
N GLY A 229 -25.69 -1.77 18.64
CA GLY A 229 -27.09 -2.11 18.41
C GLY A 229 -27.41 -2.61 17.00
N CYS A 230 -26.50 -3.33 16.36
CA CYS A 230 -26.81 -3.99 15.08
C CYS A 230 -27.84 -5.12 15.25
N ASN A 231 -28.54 -5.43 14.17
CA ASN A 231 -29.58 -6.44 14.18
C ASN A 231 -29.03 -7.86 14.40
N ASP A 232 -29.87 -8.73 14.99
CA ASP A 232 -29.49 -10.10 15.38
C ASP A 232 -29.08 -10.96 14.18
N SER A 233 -29.61 -10.74 12.98
CA SER A 233 -29.27 -11.55 11.82
C SER A 233 -27.82 -11.39 11.39
N LEU A 234 -27.26 -10.18 11.50
CA LEU A 234 -25.84 -9.92 11.25
C LEU A 234 -24.98 -10.55 12.34
N LEU A 235 -25.36 -10.41 13.60
CA LEU A 235 -24.64 -10.99 14.75
C LEU A 235 -24.60 -12.52 14.66
N GLU A 236 -25.73 -13.17 14.36
CA GLU A 236 -25.83 -14.61 14.18
C GLU A 236 -24.95 -15.13 13.02
N SER A 237 -24.82 -14.35 11.96
CA SER A 237 -23.93 -14.70 10.84
C SER A 237 -22.47 -14.84 11.27
N ILE A 238 -22.03 -14.07 12.25
CA ILE A 238 -20.68 -14.19 12.85
C ILE A 238 -20.65 -15.30 13.90
N ARG A 239 -21.65 -15.36 14.82
CA ARG A 239 -21.70 -16.35 15.92
C ARG A 239 -21.58 -17.77 15.40
N LYS A 240 -22.31 -18.13 14.34
CA LYS A 240 -22.26 -19.45 13.71
C LYS A 240 -20.88 -19.87 13.21
N THR A 241 -19.94 -18.93 13.03
CA THR A 241 -18.57 -19.20 12.60
C THR A 241 -17.59 -19.37 13.74
N LEU A 242 -18.02 -19.14 14.98
CA LEU A 242 -17.19 -19.21 16.18
C LEU A 242 -17.43 -20.52 16.94
N ASN A 243 -16.36 -21.01 17.57
CA ASN A 243 -16.49 -22.11 18.50
C ASN A 243 -16.99 -21.56 19.86
N GLY A 244 -18.12 -22.08 20.36
CA GLY A 244 -18.73 -21.64 21.61
C GLY A 244 -17.91 -21.93 22.88
N VAL A 245 -16.81 -22.68 22.79
CA VAL A 245 -15.95 -23.01 23.94
C VAL A 245 -14.69 -22.14 24.00
N THR A 246 -14.23 -21.62 22.85
CA THR A 246 -12.95 -20.89 22.78
C THR A 246 -13.06 -19.51 23.39
N GLU A 247 -12.19 -19.20 24.33
CA GLU A 247 -12.04 -17.87 24.94
C GLU A 247 -10.93 -17.06 24.26
N TYR A 248 -11.16 -15.76 24.13
CA TYR A 248 -10.22 -14.82 23.51
C TYR A 248 -9.72 -13.81 24.54
N LYS A 249 -8.41 -13.77 24.79
CA LYS A 249 -7.79 -12.83 25.75
C LYS A 249 -7.41 -11.54 25.03
N LEU A 250 -8.18 -10.47 25.26
CA LEU A 250 -7.91 -9.14 24.71
C LEU A 250 -7.94 -8.11 25.87
N PRO A 251 -6.96 -7.18 25.93
CA PRO A 251 -6.90 -6.18 27.01
C PRO A 251 -7.84 -5.01 26.71
N ILE A 252 -9.13 -5.31 26.65
CA ILE A 252 -10.23 -4.35 26.46
C ILE A 252 -11.12 -4.45 27.68
N SER A 253 -11.33 -3.32 28.38
CA SER A 253 -12.14 -3.27 29.59
C SER A 253 -13.65 -3.42 29.31
N GLU A 254 -14.37 -3.90 30.27
CA GLU A 254 -15.83 -4.03 30.18
C GLU A 254 -16.54 -2.68 30.05
N SER A 255 -15.97 -1.62 30.65
CA SER A 255 -16.49 -0.26 30.51
C SER A 255 -16.38 0.28 29.06
N VAL A 256 -15.42 -0.22 28.27
CA VAL A 256 -15.22 0.14 26.86
C VAL A 256 -16.09 -0.70 25.92
N LEU A 257 -16.21 -2.00 26.20
CA LEU A 257 -16.97 -2.94 25.38
C LEU A 257 -17.80 -3.88 26.28
N PRO A 258 -18.98 -3.44 26.78
CA PRO A 258 -19.84 -4.21 27.68
C PRO A 258 -20.26 -5.57 27.10
N THR A 259 -20.43 -5.68 25.81
CA THR A 259 -20.86 -6.90 25.09
C THR A 259 -19.78 -7.96 24.94
N LYS A 260 -18.52 -7.66 25.32
CA LYS A 260 -17.36 -8.53 25.06
C LYS A 260 -17.52 -9.96 25.58
N GLN A 261 -18.16 -10.13 26.77
CA GLN A 261 -18.36 -11.43 27.37
C GLN A 261 -19.31 -12.33 26.56
N ASN A 262 -20.31 -11.75 25.90
CA ASN A 262 -21.22 -12.46 24.98
C ASN A 262 -20.47 -13.13 23.81
N TRP A 263 -19.24 -12.65 23.53
CA TRP A 263 -18.34 -13.13 22.47
C TRP A 263 -17.11 -13.85 23.01
N LYS A 264 -17.13 -14.27 24.28
CA LYS A 264 -16.04 -14.99 24.97
C LYS A 264 -14.71 -14.21 24.97
N ILE A 265 -14.79 -12.88 25.05
CA ILE A 265 -13.61 -12.00 25.14
C ILE A 265 -13.40 -11.62 26.61
N TYR A 266 -12.21 -11.91 27.12
CA TYR A 266 -11.83 -11.66 28.52
C TYR A 266 -10.51 -10.90 28.58
N GLU A 267 -10.32 -10.14 29.65
CA GLU A 267 -9.03 -9.50 29.89
C GLU A 267 -7.98 -10.54 30.30
N PRO A 268 -6.72 -10.35 29.86
CA PRO A 268 -5.64 -11.19 30.38
C PRO A 268 -5.53 -11.04 31.89
N SER A 269 -5.41 -12.14 32.64
CA SER A 269 -5.12 -12.08 34.06
C SER A 269 -3.85 -11.25 34.29
N ARG A 270 -3.91 -10.26 35.19
CA ARG A 270 -2.70 -9.53 35.59
C ARG A 270 -1.78 -10.55 36.28
N LYS A 271 -0.59 -10.78 35.66
CA LYS A 271 0.48 -11.53 36.34
C LYS A 271 1.13 -10.66 37.39
#